data_48f80b78d7d0218460389d13a6dddcf7
#
_entry.id   48f80b78d7d0218460389d13a6dddcf7
#
_cell.length_a   1.000
_cell.length_b   1.000
_cell.length_c   1.000
_cell.angle_alpha   90.00
_cell.angle_beta   90.00
_cell.angle_gamma   90.00
#
_symmetry.space_group_name_H-M   'P 1'
#
loop_
_entity.id
_entity.type
_entity.pdbx_description
1 polymer ?
#
loop_
_entity_poly.entity_id
_entity_poly.type
_entity_poly.pdbx_seq_one_letter_code
_entity_poly.pdbx_strand_id
1 'polypeptide(L)' 'MYNVFVKKQGQYNPDMVGEFSNINDAITLATSLKEKDDTISYTIEETTGHFDSYGEPISTVVKRG' A
#
# COMPACT_ATOMS: atom_id res chain seq x y z
N MET A 1 -9.47 -5.38 3.14
CA MET A 1 -9.21 -4.00 2.70
C MET A 1 -7.78 -3.88 2.21
N TYR A 2 -7.56 -3.20 1.12
CA TYR A 2 -6.23 -3.05 0.51
C TYR A 2 -5.78 -1.60 0.65
N ASN A 3 -4.62 -1.41 1.28
CA ASN A 3 -4.05 -0.09 1.52
C ASN A 3 -2.87 0.12 0.60
N VAL A 4 -2.84 1.28 -0.06
CA VAL A 4 -1.75 1.63 -0.97
C VAL A 4 -0.85 2.64 -0.28
N PHE A 5 0.43 2.30 -0.18
CA PHE A 5 1.47 3.15 0.39
C PHE A 5 2.45 3.56 -0.69
N VAL A 6 2.86 4.82 -0.66
CA VAL A 6 3.86 5.35 -1.59
C VAL A 6 4.99 5.96 -0.79
N LYS A 7 6.22 5.67 -1.20
CA LYS A 7 7.42 6.23 -0.61
C LYS A 7 8.21 6.94 -1.70
N LYS A 8 8.48 8.22 -1.49
CA LYS A 8 9.30 9.01 -2.41
C LYS A 8 10.77 8.87 -2.06
N GLN A 9 11.65 9.15 -3.03
CA GLN A 9 13.08 9.14 -2.79
C GLN A 9 13.44 10.14 -1.70
N GLY A 10 14.20 9.67 -0.70
CA GLY A 10 14.56 10.48 0.45
C GLY A 10 13.53 10.54 1.56
N GLN A 11 12.35 10.00 1.35
CA GLN A 11 11.30 9.93 2.36
C GLN A 11 11.59 8.79 3.33
N TYR A 12 11.46 9.06 4.62
CA TYR A 12 11.75 8.06 5.66
C TYR A 12 10.61 7.05 5.83
N ASN A 13 9.36 7.55 5.91
CA ASN A 13 8.19 6.70 6.09
C ASN A 13 7.28 6.80 4.88
N PRO A 14 6.65 5.68 4.45
CA PRO A 14 5.69 5.73 3.36
C PRO A 14 4.40 6.45 3.78
N ASP A 15 3.73 7.08 2.81
CA ASP A 15 2.43 7.70 3.00
C ASP A 15 1.33 6.79 2.46
N MET A 16 0.25 6.65 3.21
CA MET A 16 -0.93 5.95 2.72
C MET A 16 -1.72 6.88 1.79
N VAL A 17 -1.87 6.48 0.53
CA VAL A 17 -2.50 7.32 -0.48
C VAL A 17 -3.88 6.82 -0.89
N GLY A 18 -4.27 5.64 -0.46
CA GLY A 18 -5.59 5.11 -0.77
C GLY A 18 -5.90 3.82 -0.04
N GLU A 19 -7.20 3.54 0.10
CA GLU A 19 -7.71 2.33 0.71
C GLU A 19 -8.85 1.83 -0.15
N PHE A 20 -8.81 0.54 -0.50
CA PHE A 20 -9.78 -0.05 -1.43
C PHE A 20 -10.25 -1.42 -0.93
N SER A 21 -11.49 -1.76 -1.25
CA SER A 21 -12.02 -3.09 -0.98
C SER A 21 -11.64 -4.11 -2.06
N ASN A 22 -11.11 -3.64 -3.19
CA ASN A 22 -10.76 -4.46 -4.34
C ASN A 22 -9.28 -4.26 -4.68
N ILE A 23 -8.53 -5.36 -4.82
CA ILE A 23 -7.10 -5.28 -5.13
C ILE A 23 -6.85 -4.63 -6.49
N ASN A 24 -7.72 -4.83 -7.47
CA ASN A 24 -7.55 -4.25 -8.80
C ASN A 24 -7.57 -2.72 -8.75
N ASP A 25 -8.44 -2.14 -7.92
CA ASP A 25 -8.51 -0.69 -7.73
C ASP A 25 -7.22 -0.17 -7.08
N ALA A 26 -6.70 -0.91 -6.10
CA ALA A 26 -5.44 -0.56 -5.44
C ALA A 26 -4.27 -0.59 -6.45
N ILE A 27 -4.21 -1.62 -7.27
CA ILE A 27 -3.18 -1.76 -8.32
C ILE A 27 -3.29 -0.61 -9.33
N THR A 28 -4.50 -0.25 -9.72
CA THR A 28 -4.74 0.84 -10.68
C THR A 28 -4.20 2.15 -10.13
N LEU A 29 -4.50 2.48 -8.88
CA LEU A 29 -3.97 3.71 -8.27
C LEU A 29 -2.44 3.68 -8.19
N ALA A 30 -1.88 2.59 -7.68
CA ALA A 30 -0.43 2.46 -7.52
C ALA A 30 0.30 2.59 -8.85
N THR A 31 -0.21 1.93 -9.89
CA THR A 31 0.38 1.97 -11.23
C THR A 31 0.30 3.38 -11.83
N SER A 32 -0.85 4.05 -11.64
CA SER A 32 -1.02 5.42 -12.13
C SER A 32 -0.04 6.38 -11.48
N LEU A 33 0.19 6.26 -10.17
CA LEU A 33 1.15 7.10 -9.47
C LEU A 33 2.57 6.82 -9.93
N LYS A 34 2.90 5.56 -10.17
CA LYS A 34 4.23 5.18 -10.66
C LYS A 34 4.48 5.67 -12.08
N GLU A 35 3.45 5.71 -12.92
CA GLU A 35 3.55 6.27 -14.27
C GLU A 35 3.81 7.77 -14.26
N LYS A 36 3.23 8.50 -13.28
CA LYS A 36 3.44 9.94 -13.15
C LYS A 36 4.82 10.26 -12.60
N ASP A 37 5.35 9.41 -11.74
CA ASP A 37 6.65 9.60 -11.09
C ASP A 37 7.29 8.25 -10.88
N ASP A 38 8.20 7.88 -11.76
CA ASP A 38 8.87 6.58 -11.71
C ASP A 38 9.94 6.48 -10.62
N THR A 39 10.20 7.59 -9.91
CA THR A 39 11.16 7.59 -8.79
C THR A 39 10.55 7.12 -7.49
N ILE A 40 9.22 6.99 -7.42
CA ILE A 40 8.54 6.50 -6.22
C ILE A 40 8.53 4.97 -6.21
N SER A 41 8.36 4.42 -5.00
CA SER A 41 8.04 3.01 -4.85
C SER A 41 6.69 2.89 -4.15
N TYR A 42 5.95 1.84 -4.45
CA TYR A 42 4.67 1.61 -3.81
C TYR A 42 4.61 0.23 -3.17
N THR A 43 3.73 0.11 -2.19
CA THR A 43 3.45 -1.15 -1.51
C THR A 43 1.94 -1.25 -1.32
N ILE A 44 1.36 -2.40 -1.64
CA ILE A 44 -0.04 -2.67 -1.38
C ILE A 44 -0.11 -3.73 -0.29
N GLU A 45 -0.81 -3.41 0.80
CA GLU A 45 -0.98 -4.30 1.93
C GLU A 45 -2.46 -4.65 2.10
N GLU A 46 -2.72 -5.93 2.38
CA GLU A 46 -4.06 -6.40 2.72
C GLU A 46 -4.20 -6.44 4.23
N THR A 47 -5.22 -5.75 4.75
CA THR A 47 -5.59 -5.82 6.16
C THR A 47 -6.80 -6.74 6.29
N THR A 48 -6.66 -7.82 7.03
CA THR A 48 -7.68 -8.87 7.11
C THR A 48 -8.74 -8.60 8.18
N GLY A 49 -8.52 -7.61 9.04
CA GLY A 49 -9.42 -7.34 10.17
C GLY A 49 -9.13 -8.20 11.40
N HIS A 50 -8.14 -9.06 11.33
CA HIS A 50 -7.68 -9.84 12.47
C HIS A 50 -6.56 -9.12 13.20
N PHE A 51 -6.37 -9.47 14.47
CA PHE A 51 -5.32 -8.90 15.31
C PHE A 51 -4.42 -10.03 15.81
N ASP A 52 -3.14 -9.73 15.97
CA ASP A 52 -2.21 -10.69 16.54
C ASP A 52 -2.35 -10.72 18.05
N SER A 53 -1.51 -11.51 18.74
CA SER A 53 -1.58 -11.67 20.19
C SER A 53 -1.25 -10.39 20.96
N TYR A 54 -0.70 -9.38 20.30
CA TYR A 54 -0.38 -8.09 20.91
C TYR A 54 -1.42 -7.01 20.59
N GLY A 55 -2.49 -7.36 19.89
CA GLY A 55 -3.53 -6.41 19.52
C GLY A 55 -3.21 -5.57 18.28
N GLU A 56 -2.14 -5.88 17.56
CA GLU A 56 -1.78 -5.18 16.33
C GLU A 56 -2.55 -5.77 15.15
N PRO A 57 -3.04 -4.93 14.22
CA PRO A 57 -3.71 -5.45 13.03
C PRO A 57 -2.73 -6.24 12.17
N ILE A 58 -3.19 -7.38 11.69
CA ILE A 58 -2.40 -8.22 10.78
C ILE A 58 -2.57 -7.69 9.37
N SER A 59 -1.45 -7.30 8.75
CA SER A 59 -1.44 -6.89 7.35
C SER A 59 -0.38 -7.68 6.60
N THR A 60 -0.66 -7.96 5.32
CA THR A 60 0.22 -8.73 4.46
C THR A 60 0.51 -7.93 3.20
N VAL A 61 1.79 -7.82 2.83
CA VAL A 61 2.15 -7.17 1.58
C VAL A 61 1.77 -8.10 0.44
N VAL A 62 0.91 -7.62 -0.46
CA VAL A 62 0.43 -8.40 -1.60
C VAL A 62 1.06 -7.98 -2.91
N LYS A 63 1.62 -6.76 -2.98
CA LYS A 63 2.31 -6.29 -4.17
C LYS A 63 3.25 -5.13 -3.82
N ARG A 64 4.38 -5.10 -4.52
CA ARG A 64 5.36 -4.01 -4.45
C ARG A 64 5.78 -3.60 -5.85
N GLY A 65 6.10 -2.34 -6.00
CA GLY A 65 6.62 -1.83 -7.27
C GLY A 65 7.52 -0.63 -7.16
#